data_2a85a6925eecea3458871594a63342d3
#
_entry.id   2a85a6925eecea3458871594a63342d3
#
_cell.length_a   1.000
_cell.length_b   1.000
_cell.length_c   1.000
_cell.angle_alpha   90.00
_cell.angle_beta   90.00
_cell.angle_gamma   90.00
#
_symmetry.space_group_name_H-M   'P 1'
#
loop_
_entity.id
_entity.type
_entity.pdbx_description
1 polymer ?
#
loop_
_entity_poly.entity_id
_entity_poly.type
_entity_poly.pdbx_seq_one_letter_code
_entity_poly.pdbx_strand_id
1 'polypeptide(L)'
;MDLSKMIKKQEPAQKEVQSDGQRLSKEEYAAVKKAEREEAWARVDAQAQAVFRDDTSMKGFLDFMARCTPQSTRNLLILYDQNPEITHPRTFNMWAEAGRSVRNGESGYTFFAESKYQREDGTTGRGYDIVKAFDISQTRGPQVYAAQPHLPDEVIVAMIENSPVPLALSDQLPKGVQAQYVPKQRTIYVRNGMDESATLCAIAREQAHATFDVAGSGYRRQAYAAQSYCVAYVVAQKFGLDTSGFKFNKVCQTWAGKEAQDQRSFLSDVKRAAYAINREVQRSFHEMEQAVQPDEYAVEKAAQAKSEKAEKAPESR
;
A
#
# COMPACT_ATOMS: atom_id res chain seq x y z
N MET A 1 -48.48 22.98 1.92
CA MET A 1 -47.57 22.45 2.96
C MET A 1 -46.17 22.99 2.65
N ASP A 2 -45.67 23.90 3.44
CA ASP A 2 -44.39 24.59 3.16
C ASP A 2 -43.22 23.73 3.72
N LEU A 3 -42.50 23.04 2.82
CA LEU A 3 -41.38 22.17 3.14
C LEU A 3 -40.09 22.90 3.51
N SER A 4 -40.04 24.22 3.32
CA SER A 4 -38.84 25.05 3.62
C SER A 4 -38.47 25.07 5.10
N LYS A 5 -39.42 24.78 5.99
CA LYS A 5 -39.20 24.71 7.45
C LYS A 5 -38.77 23.32 7.96
N MET A 6 -38.83 22.29 7.12
CA MET A 6 -38.47 20.90 7.52
C MET A 6 -37.08 20.46 7.05
N ILE A 7 -36.50 21.15 6.08
CA ILE A 7 -35.13 20.88 5.63
C ILE A 7 -34.18 21.79 6.43
N LYS A 8 -33.81 21.38 7.64
CA LYS A 8 -32.63 21.95 8.31
C LYS A 8 -31.42 21.58 7.45
N LYS A 9 -30.76 22.60 6.86
CA LYS A 9 -29.42 22.44 6.30
C LYS A 9 -28.57 21.75 7.38
N GLN A 10 -28.16 20.52 7.13
CA GLN A 10 -27.09 19.89 7.91
C GLN A 10 -25.79 20.59 7.49
N GLU A 11 -25.42 21.60 8.20
CA GLU A 11 -24.04 22.07 8.18
C GLU A 11 -23.15 20.95 8.70
N PRO A 12 -22.00 20.66 8.06
CA PRO A 12 -21.09 19.67 8.56
C PRO A 12 -20.66 20.09 9.97
N ALA A 13 -20.88 19.21 10.93
CA ALA A 13 -20.52 19.44 12.33
C ALA A 13 -19.02 19.73 12.43
N GLN A 14 -18.67 20.99 12.61
CA GLN A 14 -17.33 21.41 12.99
C GLN A 14 -17.09 20.84 14.40
N LYS A 15 -16.22 19.83 14.51
CA LYS A 15 -15.79 19.29 15.79
C LYS A 15 -15.05 20.39 16.55
N GLU A 16 -15.67 20.88 17.59
CA GLU A 16 -15.07 21.79 18.56
C GLU A 16 -13.96 21.04 19.30
N VAL A 17 -12.73 21.53 19.17
CA VAL A 17 -11.63 21.11 20.03
C VAL A 17 -11.77 21.92 21.32
N GLN A 18 -12.27 21.30 22.38
CA GLN A 18 -12.26 21.87 23.72
C GLN A 18 -10.83 21.80 24.26
N SER A 19 -10.16 22.93 24.32
CA SER A 19 -9.08 23.18 25.24
C SER A 19 -9.59 24.21 26.27
N ASP A 20 -9.68 23.82 27.51
CA ASP A 20 -9.86 24.68 28.71
C ASP A 20 -10.91 25.81 28.60
N GLY A 21 -12.12 25.51 28.21
CA GLY A 21 -13.29 26.40 28.36
C GLY A 21 -13.34 27.65 27.49
N GLN A 22 -12.31 28.02 26.74
CA GLN A 22 -12.31 29.16 25.82
C GLN A 22 -12.34 28.71 24.37
N ARG A 23 -13.31 29.20 23.58
CA ARG A 23 -13.31 29.03 22.11
C ARG A 23 -12.15 29.83 21.53
N LEU A 24 -11.24 29.13 20.85
CA LEU A 24 -10.15 29.75 20.09
C LEU A 24 -10.74 30.66 19.00
N SER A 25 -10.12 31.81 18.76
CA SER A 25 -10.40 32.64 17.58
C SER A 25 -10.02 31.84 16.30
N LYS A 26 -10.52 32.32 15.16
CA LYS A 26 -10.19 31.69 13.86
C LYS A 26 -8.68 31.69 13.56
N GLU A 27 -8.02 32.78 13.94
CA GLU A 27 -6.56 32.97 13.79
C GLU A 27 -5.79 32.01 14.71
N GLU A 28 -6.18 31.94 15.99
CA GLU A 28 -5.56 30.99 16.96
C GLU A 28 -5.76 29.54 16.53
N TYR A 29 -6.96 29.17 16.09
CA TYR A 29 -7.22 27.82 15.56
C TYR A 29 -6.35 27.51 14.33
N ALA A 30 -6.21 28.46 13.39
CA ALA A 30 -5.36 28.29 12.21
C ALA A 30 -3.87 28.15 12.60
N ALA A 31 -3.40 28.89 13.60
CA ALA A 31 -2.04 28.81 14.13
C ALA A 31 -1.78 27.43 14.77
N VAL A 32 -2.71 26.92 15.60
CA VAL A 32 -2.62 25.59 16.20
C VAL A 32 -2.55 24.52 15.11
N LYS A 33 -3.42 24.56 14.10
CA LYS A 33 -3.43 23.60 13.01
C LYS A 33 -2.18 23.68 12.13
N LYS A 34 -1.58 24.84 11.99
CA LYS A 34 -0.29 25.01 11.31
C LYS A 34 0.83 24.36 12.12
N ALA A 35 0.90 24.61 13.43
CA ALA A 35 1.90 24.01 14.31
C ALA A 35 1.79 22.48 14.35
N GLU A 36 0.58 21.92 14.45
CA GLU A 36 0.36 20.47 14.36
C GLU A 36 0.91 19.85 13.07
N ARG A 37 0.72 20.54 11.94
CA ARG A 37 1.26 20.07 10.64
C ARG A 37 2.78 20.17 10.60
N GLU A 38 3.36 21.24 11.09
CA GLU A 38 4.82 21.43 11.12
C GLU A 38 5.49 20.38 12.00
N GLU A 39 4.93 20.09 13.19
CA GLU A 39 5.39 19.05 14.09
C GLU A 39 5.29 17.66 13.41
N ALA A 40 4.16 17.35 12.80
CA ALA A 40 3.97 16.06 12.10
C ALA A 40 4.97 15.89 10.95
N TRP A 41 5.28 16.95 10.20
CA TRP A 41 6.30 16.91 9.14
C TRP A 41 7.71 16.75 9.72
N ALA A 42 8.05 17.42 10.81
CA ALA A 42 9.33 17.25 11.48
C ALA A 42 9.54 15.80 11.94
N ARG A 43 8.50 15.16 12.46
CA ARG A 43 8.53 13.73 12.83
C ARG A 43 8.71 12.82 11.61
N VAL A 44 8.03 13.11 10.49
CA VAL A 44 8.22 12.37 9.23
C VAL A 44 9.67 12.46 8.76
N ASP A 45 10.29 13.63 8.82
CA ASP A 45 11.67 13.85 8.41
C ASP A 45 12.66 13.14 9.33
N ALA A 46 12.47 13.24 10.64
CA ALA A 46 13.29 12.55 11.63
C ALA A 46 13.19 11.02 11.44
N GLN A 47 11.98 10.50 11.20
CA GLN A 47 11.79 9.07 10.98
C GLN A 47 12.39 8.61 9.64
N ALA A 48 12.33 9.43 8.58
CA ALA A 48 13.00 9.13 7.32
C ALA A 48 14.52 8.97 7.52
N GLN A 49 15.15 9.86 8.30
CA GLN A 49 16.56 9.76 8.66
C GLN A 49 16.86 8.52 9.51
N ALA A 50 15.98 8.21 10.48
CA ALA A 50 16.14 7.06 11.36
C ALA A 50 16.12 5.72 10.60
N VAL A 51 15.34 5.61 9.53
CA VAL A 51 15.29 4.42 8.64
C VAL A 51 16.65 4.11 8.03
N PHE A 52 17.43 5.12 7.65
CA PHE A 52 18.75 4.93 7.04
C PHE A 52 19.90 4.84 8.04
N ARG A 53 19.64 4.79 9.34
CA ARG A 53 20.68 4.72 10.37
C ARG A 53 21.53 3.44 10.28
N ASP A 54 20.88 2.29 10.12
CA ASP A 54 21.52 0.97 10.10
C ASP A 54 20.63 -0.11 9.43
N ASP A 55 21.20 -1.31 9.26
CA ASP A 55 20.53 -2.47 8.63
C ASP A 55 19.23 -2.84 9.34
N THR A 56 19.21 -2.82 10.68
CA THR A 56 18.05 -3.19 11.50
C THR A 56 16.94 -2.16 11.35
N SER A 57 17.25 -0.87 11.38
CA SER A 57 16.30 0.22 11.19
C SER A 57 15.66 0.17 9.80
N MET A 58 16.46 -0.07 8.76
CA MET A 58 15.97 -0.22 7.39
C MET A 58 15.04 -1.43 7.26
N LYS A 59 15.46 -2.60 7.74
CA LYS A 59 14.63 -3.82 7.72
C LYS A 59 13.31 -3.60 8.43
N GLY A 60 13.33 -3.08 9.65
CA GLY A 60 12.11 -2.85 10.43
C GLY A 60 11.09 -1.98 9.70
N PHE A 61 11.55 -0.92 9.03
CA PHE A 61 10.66 -0.06 8.25
C PHE A 61 10.15 -0.75 6.97
N LEU A 62 10.99 -1.51 6.26
CA LEU A 62 10.58 -2.24 5.06
C LEU A 62 9.62 -3.40 5.41
N ASP A 63 9.80 -4.07 6.55
CA ASP A 63 8.85 -5.06 7.10
C ASP A 63 7.49 -4.43 7.40
N PHE A 64 7.51 -3.25 8.04
CA PHE A 64 6.30 -2.47 8.27
C PHE A 64 5.61 -2.10 6.94
N MET A 65 6.36 -1.62 5.96
CA MET A 65 5.84 -1.29 4.62
C MET A 65 5.20 -2.50 3.93
N ALA A 66 5.79 -3.69 4.07
CA ALA A 66 5.29 -4.92 3.46
C ALA A 66 3.95 -5.38 4.08
N ARG A 67 3.79 -5.25 5.41
CA ARG A 67 2.60 -5.75 6.11
C ARG A 67 1.49 -4.71 6.27
N CYS A 68 1.83 -3.41 6.31
CA CYS A 68 0.84 -2.34 6.43
C CYS A 68 0.03 -2.21 5.14
N THR A 69 -1.29 -1.99 5.27
CA THR A 69 -2.14 -1.69 4.11
C THR A 69 -1.64 -0.43 3.39
N PRO A 70 -1.88 -0.31 2.06
CA PRO A 70 -1.33 0.77 1.26
C PRO A 70 -1.60 2.18 1.81
N GLN A 71 -0.54 2.91 2.11
CA GLN A 71 -0.55 4.28 2.62
C GLN A 71 0.41 5.16 1.81
N SER A 72 0.31 6.48 1.96
CA SER A 72 1.34 7.41 1.48
C SER A 72 2.63 7.21 2.28
N THR A 73 3.79 7.50 1.68
CA THR A 73 5.11 7.36 2.36
C THR A 73 5.18 8.17 3.66
N ARG A 74 4.62 9.39 3.69
CA ARG A 74 4.55 10.19 4.93
C ARG A 74 3.71 9.51 6.01
N ASN A 75 2.60 8.86 5.63
CA ASN A 75 1.78 8.14 6.59
C ASN A 75 2.47 6.86 7.07
N LEU A 76 3.17 6.12 6.21
CA LEU A 76 3.98 4.99 6.65
C LEU A 76 5.05 5.42 7.66
N LEU A 77 5.75 6.53 7.40
CA LEU A 77 6.79 7.04 8.30
C LEU A 77 6.23 7.47 9.65
N ILE A 78 5.18 8.30 9.66
CA ILE A 78 4.61 8.80 10.92
C ILE A 78 3.86 7.72 11.71
N LEU A 79 3.29 6.72 11.05
CA LEU A 79 2.66 5.58 11.72
C LEU A 79 3.71 4.64 12.32
N TYR A 80 4.77 4.35 11.58
CA TYR A 80 5.88 3.51 12.07
C TYR A 80 6.58 4.14 13.28
N ASP A 81 6.78 5.47 13.27
CA ASP A 81 7.31 6.23 14.40
C ASP A 81 6.43 6.09 15.67
N GLN A 82 5.12 6.03 15.50
CA GLN A 82 4.17 5.92 16.61
C GLN A 82 3.99 4.49 17.12
N ASN A 83 3.86 3.54 16.22
CA ASN A 83 3.71 2.13 16.55
C ASN A 83 4.04 1.24 15.34
N PRO A 84 5.17 0.51 15.36
CA PRO A 84 5.56 -0.39 14.28
C PRO A 84 4.63 -1.59 14.08
N GLU A 85 3.70 -1.87 15.00
CA GLU A 85 2.77 -3.01 14.90
C GLU A 85 1.47 -2.70 14.15
N ILE A 86 1.27 -1.46 13.71
CA ILE A 86 0.10 -1.06 12.91
C ILE A 86 0.07 -1.84 11.61
N THR A 87 -1.11 -2.35 11.23
CA THR A 87 -1.31 -3.09 10.00
C THR A 87 -2.36 -2.47 9.07
N HIS A 88 -3.50 -2.02 9.61
CA HIS A 88 -4.64 -1.52 8.85
C HIS A 88 -5.13 -0.18 9.40
N PRO A 89 -4.37 0.90 9.25
CA PRO A 89 -4.78 2.20 9.75
C PRO A 89 -5.88 2.81 8.88
N ARG A 90 -6.98 3.23 9.52
CA ARG A 90 -8.08 3.98 8.90
C ARG A 90 -8.59 5.05 9.85
N THR A 91 -9.18 6.11 9.29
CA THR A 91 -9.87 7.12 10.10
C THR A 91 -11.13 6.54 10.74
N PHE A 92 -11.66 7.20 11.75
CA PHE A 92 -12.89 6.79 12.42
C PHE A 92 -14.04 6.56 11.42
N ASN A 93 -14.24 7.51 10.50
CA ASN A 93 -15.30 7.43 9.51
C ASN A 93 -15.10 6.25 8.54
N MET A 94 -13.87 5.99 8.07
CA MET A 94 -13.56 4.85 7.20
C MET A 94 -13.79 3.51 7.90
N TRP A 95 -13.61 3.43 9.23
CA TRP A 95 -13.96 2.24 9.99
C TRP A 95 -15.46 2.05 10.11
N ALA A 96 -16.21 3.14 10.35
CA ALA A 96 -17.67 3.09 10.38
C ALA A 96 -18.27 2.67 9.02
N GLU A 97 -17.74 3.18 7.91
CA GLU A 97 -18.10 2.76 6.54
C GLU A 97 -17.80 1.28 6.27
N ALA A 98 -16.75 0.73 6.89
CA ALA A 98 -16.40 -0.69 6.83
C ALA A 98 -17.22 -1.56 7.81
N GLY A 99 -18.24 -1.01 8.48
CA GLY A 99 -19.06 -1.71 9.45
C GLY A 99 -18.34 -2.02 10.77
N ARG A 100 -17.21 -1.36 11.05
CA ARG A 100 -16.43 -1.55 12.28
C ARG A 100 -16.50 -0.30 13.15
N SER A 101 -16.40 -0.48 14.45
CA SER A 101 -16.37 0.62 15.41
C SER A 101 -15.06 0.62 16.20
N VAL A 102 -14.49 1.81 16.42
CA VAL A 102 -13.36 2.00 17.32
C VAL A 102 -13.82 1.74 18.76
N ARG A 103 -13.02 1.01 19.53
CA ARG A 103 -13.34 0.71 20.93
C ARG A 103 -13.24 1.99 21.77
N ASN A 104 -14.08 2.07 22.80
CA ASN A 104 -14.05 3.19 23.74
C ASN A 104 -12.69 3.25 24.46
N GLY A 105 -12.16 4.47 24.62
CA GLY A 105 -10.88 4.71 25.30
C GLY A 105 -9.63 4.55 24.43
N GLU A 106 -9.77 4.15 23.18
CA GLU A 106 -8.63 4.05 22.26
C GLU A 106 -8.12 5.43 21.84
N SER A 107 -6.80 5.58 21.84
CA SER A 107 -6.13 6.79 21.33
C SER A 107 -5.73 6.60 19.88
N GLY A 108 -6.15 7.52 19.01
CA GLY A 108 -5.82 7.47 17.58
C GLY A 108 -4.40 7.97 17.29
N TYR A 109 -3.79 7.39 16.27
CA TYR A 109 -2.49 7.78 15.72
C TYR A 109 -2.59 9.04 14.87
N THR A 110 -1.55 9.85 14.88
CA THR A 110 -1.43 11.03 14.00
C THR A 110 -1.33 10.56 12.55
N PHE A 111 -2.15 11.15 11.67
CA PHE A 111 -2.31 10.71 10.30
C PHE A 111 -2.58 11.90 9.38
N PHE A 112 -1.99 11.90 8.18
CA PHE A 112 -2.24 12.93 7.15
C PHE A 112 -3.42 12.50 6.27
N ALA A 113 -4.53 13.19 6.35
CA ALA A 113 -5.65 13.05 5.42
C ALA A 113 -5.59 14.12 4.34
N GLU A 114 -5.94 13.74 3.11
CA GLU A 114 -6.07 14.73 2.03
C GLU A 114 -7.24 15.66 2.32
N SER A 115 -7.00 16.96 2.11
CA SER A 115 -8.01 18.00 2.21
C SER A 115 -8.04 18.86 0.96
N LYS A 116 -9.20 19.46 0.70
CA LYS A 116 -9.39 20.41 -0.40
C LYS A 116 -9.67 21.78 0.21
N TYR A 117 -9.06 22.81 -0.33
CA TYR A 117 -9.32 24.19 0.09
C TYR A 117 -9.53 25.08 -1.14
N GLN A 118 -10.34 26.13 -0.98
CA GLN A 118 -10.52 27.14 -2.02
C GLN A 118 -9.37 28.15 -1.94
N ARG A 119 -8.75 28.45 -3.07
CA ARG A 119 -7.78 29.53 -3.21
C ARG A 119 -8.50 30.85 -3.45
N GLU A 120 -7.77 31.95 -3.26
CA GLU A 120 -8.29 33.30 -3.51
C GLU A 120 -8.75 33.53 -4.96
N ASP A 121 -8.12 32.84 -5.91
CA ASP A 121 -8.47 32.85 -7.33
C ASP A 121 -9.72 31.98 -7.67
N GLY A 122 -10.37 31.39 -6.68
CA GLY A 122 -11.54 30.51 -6.84
C GLY A 122 -11.20 29.08 -7.26
N THR A 123 -9.92 28.74 -7.48
CA THR A 123 -9.51 27.38 -7.79
C THR A 123 -9.43 26.50 -6.54
N THR A 124 -9.62 25.18 -6.70
CA THR A 124 -9.51 24.24 -5.60
C THR A 124 -8.05 23.78 -5.45
N GLY A 125 -7.43 24.07 -4.30
CA GLY A 125 -6.15 23.52 -3.89
C GLY A 125 -6.31 22.17 -3.19
N ARG A 126 -5.24 21.36 -3.20
CA ARG A 126 -5.12 20.15 -2.38
C ARG A 126 -4.12 20.41 -1.26
N GLY A 127 -4.45 19.94 -0.06
CA GLY A 127 -3.61 20.03 1.11
C GLY A 127 -3.72 18.78 1.96
N TYR A 128 -3.24 18.86 3.19
CA TYR A 128 -3.31 17.76 4.14
C TYR A 128 -3.66 18.31 5.51
N ASP A 129 -4.64 17.69 6.13
CA ASP A 129 -4.99 17.93 7.52
C ASP A 129 -4.47 16.81 8.41
N ILE A 130 -4.10 17.15 9.63
CA ILE A 130 -3.75 16.18 10.65
C ILE A 130 -5.04 15.68 11.29
N VAL A 131 -5.24 14.37 11.20
CA VAL A 131 -6.40 13.68 11.77
C VAL A 131 -5.93 12.50 12.62
N LYS A 132 -6.87 11.82 13.28
CA LYS A 132 -6.61 10.57 14.01
C LYS A 132 -7.01 9.37 13.14
N ALA A 133 -6.08 8.42 12.99
CA ALA A 133 -6.35 7.10 12.45
C ALA A 133 -6.27 6.07 13.58
N PHE A 134 -6.95 4.94 13.40
CA PHE A 134 -6.99 3.83 14.33
C PHE A 134 -6.60 2.56 13.58
N ASP A 135 -5.80 1.71 14.19
CA ASP A 135 -5.50 0.41 13.61
C ASP A 135 -6.67 -0.55 13.80
N ILE A 136 -6.74 -1.59 12.98
CA ILE A 136 -7.74 -2.65 13.08
C ILE A 136 -7.77 -3.28 14.48
N SER A 137 -6.61 -3.43 15.13
CA SER A 137 -6.47 -3.95 16.50
C SER A 137 -7.21 -3.10 17.54
N GLN A 138 -7.50 -1.83 17.26
CA GLN A 138 -8.26 -0.90 18.10
C GLN A 138 -9.76 -0.91 17.81
N THR A 139 -10.23 -1.78 16.94
CA THR A 139 -11.63 -1.81 16.48
C THR A 139 -12.32 -3.12 16.81
N ARG A 140 -13.65 -3.12 16.75
CA ARG A 140 -14.54 -4.30 16.81
C ARG A 140 -15.51 -4.28 15.64
N GLY A 141 -15.88 -5.46 15.14
CA GLY A 141 -16.81 -5.60 14.01
C GLY A 141 -16.47 -6.82 13.17
N PRO A 142 -17.01 -6.95 11.96
CA PRO A 142 -16.75 -8.05 11.06
C PRO A 142 -15.25 -8.29 10.87
N GLN A 143 -14.87 -9.55 10.67
CA GLN A 143 -13.48 -9.89 10.38
C GLN A 143 -13.07 -9.23 9.06
N VAL A 144 -11.92 -8.55 9.02
CA VAL A 144 -11.33 -8.08 7.78
C VAL A 144 -10.74 -9.31 7.09
N TYR A 145 -11.01 -9.46 5.81
CA TYR A 145 -10.51 -10.57 5.01
C TYR A 145 -8.99 -10.66 5.16
N ALA A 146 -8.50 -11.75 5.71
CA ALA A 146 -7.10 -12.09 5.66
C ALA A 146 -6.88 -12.84 4.33
N ALA A 147 -6.05 -12.27 3.46
CA ALA A 147 -5.67 -12.96 2.23
C ALA A 147 -5.13 -14.35 2.60
N GLN A 148 -5.56 -15.37 1.87
CA GLN A 148 -5.00 -16.71 2.02
C GLN A 148 -3.50 -16.67 1.66
N PRO A 149 -2.65 -17.41 2.38
CA PRO A 149 -1.26 -17.54 1.97
C PRO A 149 -1.22 -18.27 0.62
N HIS A 150 -0.52 -17.66 -0.34
CA HIS A 150 -0.30 -18.25 -1.66
C HIS A 150 1.05 -18.96 -1.69
N LEU A 151 1.15 -20.02 -2.52
CA LEU A 151 2.41 -20.71 -2.73
C LEU A 151 3.40 -19.82 -3.50
N PRO A 152 4.70 -19.93 -3.26
CA PRO A 152 5.71 -19.10 -3.93
C PRO A 152 5.67 -19.18 -5.46
N ASP A 153 5.43 -20.36 -6.03
CA ASP A 153 5.29 -20.57 -7.46
C ASP A 153 4.06 -19.86 -8.05
N GLU A 154 2.92 -19.86 -7.36
CA GLU A 154 1.72 -19.10 -7.75
C GLU A 154 2.02 -17.60 -7.79
N VAL A 155 2.75 -17.07 -6.79
CA VAL A 155 3.17 -15.68 -6.76
C VAL A 155 4.08 -15.35 -7.94
N ILE A 156 5.06 -16.22 -8.25
CA ILE A 156 5.97 -16.05 -9.38
C ILE A 156 5.20 -16.04 -10.71
N VAL A 157 4.26 -16.96 -10.91
CA VAL A 157 3.40 -16.99 -12.10
C VAL A 157 2.62 -15.68 -12.24
N ALA A 158 1.95 -15.25 -11.18
CA ALA A 158 1.20 -13.97 -11.18
C ALA A 158 2.10 -12.77 -11.47
N MET A 159 3.34 -12.75 -10.97
CA MET A 159 4.33 -11.71 -11.27
C MET A 159 4.77 -11.71 -12.73
N ILE A 160 4.94 -12.89 -13.33
CA ILE A 160 5.32 -13.03 -14.74
C ILE A 160 4.19 -12.55 -15.65
N GLU A 161 2.97 -13.02 -15.42
CA GLU A 161 1.79 -12.68 -16.22
C GLU A 161 1.44 -11.18 -16.18
N ASN A 162 1.66 -10.55 -15.03
CA ASN A 162 1.34 -9.12 -14.83
C ASN A 162 2.59 -8.22 -14.87
N SER A 163 3.66 -8.68 -15.46
CA SER A 163 4.88 -7.89 -15.57
C SER A 163 4.71 -6.67 -16.50
N PRO A 164 5.25 -5.49 -16.14
CA PRO A 164 5.19 -4.30 -16.98
C PRO A 164 5.94 -4.42 -18.30
N VAL A 165 6.78 -5.45 -18.44
CA VAL A 165 7.59 -5.75 -19.62
C VAL A 165 7.72 -7.27 -19.80
N PRO A 166 7.93 -7.79 -21.02
CA PRO A 166 8.14 -9.21 -21.25
C PRO A 166 9.29 -9.80 -20.43
N LEU A 167 9.14 -11.06 -20.02
CA LEU A 167 10.21 -11.87 -19.45
C LEU A 167 10.67 -12.94 -20.47
N ALA A 168 11.96 -13.25 -20.46
CA ALA A 168 12.55 -14.31 -21.27
C ALA A 168 13.61 -15.07 -20.45
N LEU A 169 13.72 -16.36 -20.67
CA LEU A 169 14.83 -17.15 -20.10
C LEU A 169 16.13 -16.87 -20.85
N SER A 170 17.25 -16.82 -20.12
CA SER A 170 18.58 -16.65 -20.73
C SER A 170 19.67 -17.32 -19.93
N ASP A 171 20.42 -18.19 -20.59
CA ASP A 171 21.64 -18.81 -20.08
C ASP A 171 22.89 -17.95 -20.32
N GLN A 172 22.74 -16.82 -21.06
CA GLN A 172 23.84 -15.92 -21.41
C GLN A 172 24.04 -14.78 -20.40
N LEU A 173 23.30 -14.78 -19.29
CA LEU A 173 23.50 -13.78 -18.24
C LEU A 173 24.90 -13.93 -17.62
N PRO A 174 25.57 -12.80 -17.27
CA PRO A 174 26.88 -12.84 -16.61
C PRO A 174 26.87 -13.72 -15.35
N LYS A 175 28.03 -14.31 -15.03
CA LYS A 175 28.16 -15.13 -13.82
C LYS A 175 27.69 -14.35 -12.56
N GLY A 176 26.82 -14.95 -11.76
CA GLY A 176 26.25 -14.34 -10.56
C GLY A 176 25.07 -13.38 -10.81
N VAL A 177 24.72 -13.09 -12.06
CA VAL A 177 23.51 -12.32 -12.39
C VAL A 177 22.33 -13.28 -12.52
N GLN A 178 21.33 -13.10 -11.66
CA GLN A 178 20.13 -13.94 -11.61
C GLN A 178 19.06 -13.51 -12.63
N ALA A 179 18.87 -12.19 -12.76
CA ALA A 179 18.00 -11.60 -13.78
C ALA A 179 18.53 -10.22 -14.16
N GLN A 180 18.14 -9.72 -15.32
CA GLN A 180 18.55 -8.41 -15.83
C GLN A 180 17.48 -7.78 -16.74
N TYR A 181 17.00 -6.60 -16.36
CA TYR A 181 16.24 -5.74 -17.24
C TYR A 181 17.15 -5.06 -18.25
N VAL A 182 16.82 -5.17 -19.53
CA VAL A 182 17.54 -4.54 -20.64
C VAL A 182 16.69 -3.43 -21.24
N PRO A 183 16.99 -2.13 -20.97
CA PRO A 183 16.17 -1.00 -21.36
C PRO A 183 15.90 -0.90 -22.88
N LYS A 184 16.92 -1.14 -23.70
CA LYS A 184 16.81 -1.07 -25.17
C LYS A 184 15.77 -2.05 -25.74
N GLN A 185 15.63 -3.21 -25.11
CA GLN A 185 14.72 -4.28 -25.53
C GLN A 185 13.42 -4.27 -24.73
N ARG A 186 13.37 -3.47 -23.65
CA ARG A 186 12.28 -3.45 -22.67
C ARG A 186 11.88 -4.87 -22.22
N THR A 187 12.89 -5.71 -21.94
CA THR A 187 12.72 -7.13 -21.59
C THR A 187 13.54 -7.45 -20.35
N ILE A 188 13.00 -8.29 -19.47
CA ILE A 188 13.68 -8.86 -18.33
C ILE A 188 14.15 -10.28 -18.73
N TYR A 189 15.46 -10.49 -18.69
CA TYR A 189 16.06 -11.82 -18.87
C TYR A 189 16.27 -12.45 -17.50
N VAL A 190 15.84 -13.70 -17.35
CA VAL A 190 15.87 -14.46 -16.09
C VAL A 190 16.68 -15.73 -16.29
N ARG A 191 17.55 -16.06 -15.34
CA ARG A 191 18.31 -17.32 -15.33
C ARG A 191 17.38 -18.46 -14.91
N ASN A 192 17.47 -19.59 -15.60
CA ASN A 192 16.75 -20.81 -15.24
C ASN A 192 17.42 -21.56 -14.06
N GLY A 193 16.66 -22.38 -13.35
CA GLY A 193 17.17 -23.30 -12.32
C GLY A 193 17.51 -22.66 -10.95
N MET A 194 17.01 -21.48 -10.66
CA MET A 194 17.05 -20.88 -9.32
C MET A 194 15.94 -21.46 -8.42
N ASP A 195 16.13 -21.39 -7.10
CA ASP A 195 15.05 -21.64 -6.15
C ASP A 195 13.96 -20.54 -6.24
N GLU A 196 12.82 -20.80 -5.64
CA GLU A 196 11.64 -19.91 -5.69
C GLU A 196 11.92 -18.53 -5.10
N SER A 197 12.55 -18.46 -3.92
CA SER A 197 12.88 -17.19 -3.28
C SER A 197 13.85 -16.36 -4.10
N ALA A 198 14.91 -16.99 -4.65
CA ALA A 198 15.86 -16.32 -5.53
C ALA A 198 15.19 -15.85 -6.84
N THR A 199 14.31 -16.66 -7.41
CA THR A 199 13.56 -16.33 -8.63
C THR A 199 12.65 -15.14 -8.40
N LEU A 200 11.81 -15.15 -7.35
CA LEU A 200 10.92 -14.06 -7.01
C LEU A 200 11.68 -12.76 -6.75
N CYS A 201 12.71 -12.82 -5.91
CA CYS A 201 13.53 -11.63 -5.60
C CYS A 201 14.23 -11.05 -6.83
N ALA A 202 14.71 -11.92 -7.74
CA ALA A 202 15.35 -11.48 -8.99
C ALA A 202 14.34 -10.81 -9.92
N ILE A 203 13.16 -11.39 -10.11
CA ILE A 203 12.08 -10.83 -10.94
C ILE A 203 11.59 -9.51 -10.33
N ALA A 204 11.28 -9.45 -9.04
CA ALA A 204 10.80 -8.24 -8.36
C ALA A 204 11.79 -7.07 -8.51
N ARG A 205 13.10 -7.34 -8.36
CA ARG A 205 14.15 -6.34 -8.54
C ARG A 205 14.18 -5.79 -9.97
N GLU A 206 14.05 -6.65 -10.97
CA GLU A 206 14.13 -6.24 -12.36
C GLU A 206 12.82 -5.58 -12.85
N GLN A 207 11.66 -5.98 -12.31
CA GLN A 207 10.40 -5.27 -12.51
C GLN A 207 10.44 -3.86 -11.92
N ALA A 208 11.09 -3.68 -10.76
CA ALA A 208 11.33 -2.34 -10.20
C ALA A 208 12.20 -1.50 -11.14
N HIS A 209 13.27 -2.06 -11.70
CA HIS A 209 14.09 -1.37 -12.70
C HIS A 209 13.28 -0.97 -13.93
N ALA A 210 12.42 -1.85 -14.44
CA ALA A 210 11.53 -1.55 -15.55
C ALA A 210 10.50 -0.45 -15.21
N THR A 211 10.01 -0.42 -13.96
CA THR A 211 9.09 0.62 -13.47
C THR A 211 9.76 1.99 -13.37
N PHE A 212 11.06 2.04 -13.05
CA PHE A 212 11.82 3.29 -12.98
C PHE A 212 12.26 3.81 -14.35
N ASP A 213 12.30 2.95 -15.37
CA ASP A 213 12.64 3.33 -16.74
C ASP A 213 11.44 3.92 -17.47
N VAL A 214 11.09 5.14 -17.09
CA VAL A 214 10.02 5.93 -17.73
C VAL A 214 10.63 6.75 -18.86
N ALA A 215 9.90 6.87 -19.96
CA ALA A 215 10.31 7.68 -21.11
C ALA A 215 10.70 9.11 -20.68
N GLY A 216 11.88 9.55 -21.07
CA GLY A 216 12.42 10.86 -20.72
C GLY A 216 13.00 11.00 -19.31
N SER A 217 12.98 9.94 -18.48
CA SER A 217 13.52 9.98 -17.10
C SER A 217 15.05 9.99 -17.02
N GLY A 218 15.74 9.70 -18.13
CA GLY A 218 17.20 9.50 -18.13
C GLY A 218 17.62 8.31 -17.26
N TYR A 219 16.83 7.25 -17.22
CA TYR A 219 17.06 6.06 -16.40
C TYR A 219 18.50 5.55 -16.51
N ARG A 220 19.10 5.30 -15.37
CA ARG A 220 20.40 4.61 -15.23
C ARG A 220 20.28 3.56 -14.13
N ARG A 221 20.57 2.31 -14.46
CA ARG A 221 20.45 1.16 -13.54
C ARG A 221 21.11 1.42 -12.17
N GLN A 222 22.30 1.99 -12.17
CA GLN A 222 23.04 2.25 -10.92
C GLN A 222 22.35 3.26 -10.01
N ALA A 223 21.62 4.23 -10.57
CA ALA A 223 20.91 5.25 -9.80
C ALA A 223 19.73 4.65 -8.99
N TYR A 224 19.14 3.57 -9.49
CA TYR A 224 17.97 2.90 -8.87
C TYR A 224 18.30 1.52 -8.27
N ALA A 225 19.58 1.13 -8.23
CA ALA A 225 19.96 -0.20 -7.75
C ALA A 225 19.57 -0.44 -6.29
N ALA A 226 19.73 0.56 -5.43
CA ALA A 226 19.37 0.48 -4.01
C ALA A 226 17.83 0.40 -3.82
N GLN A 227 17.07 1.23 -4.54
CA GLN A 227 15.60 1.18 -4.50
C GLN A 227 15.09 -0.18 -4.98
N SER A 228 15.58 -0.67 -6.13
CA SER A 228 15.17 -1.96 -6.68
C SER A 228 15.51 -3.13 -5.75
N TYR A 229 16.61 -3.05 -5.02
CA TYR A 229 16.97 -4.02 -3.98
C TYR A 229 15.98 -4.01 -2.81
N CYS A 230 15.60 -2.82 -2.33
CA CYS A 230 14.57 -2.67 -1.29
C CYS A 230 13.19 -3.13 -1.77
N VAL A 231 12.83 -2.91 -3.04
CA VAL A 231 11.57 -3.40 -3.64
C VAL A 231 11.52 -4.92 -3.58
N ALA A 232 12.59 -5.62 -3.98
CA ALA A 232 12.65 -7.08 -3.92
C ALA A 232 12.42 -7.59 -2.49
N TYR A 233 13.01 -6.93 -1.49
CA TYR A 233 12.78 -7.27 -0.09
C TYR A 233 11.32 -7.10 0.33
N VAL A 234 10.71 -5.93 0.04
CA VAL A 234 9.31 -5.65 0.42
C VAL A 234 8.34 -6.64 -0.24
N VAL A 235 8.57 -7.00 -1.50
CA VAL A 235 7.74 -7.99 -2.21
C VAL A 235 7.92 -9.37 -1.60
N ALA A 236 9.16 -9.82 -1.34
CA ALA A 236 9.44 -11.11 -0.72
C ALA A 236 8.81 -11.20 0.69
N GLN A 237 8.95 -10.17 1.53
CA GLN A 237 8.32 -10.10 2.84
C GLN A 237 6.79 -10.14 2.78
N LYS A 238 6.20 -9.46 1.79
CA LYS A 238 4.74 -9.44 1.61
C LYS A 238 4.17 -10.84 1.38
N PHE A 239 4.90 -11.69 0.69
CA PHE A 239 4.50 -13.06 0.36
C PHE A 239 5.18 -14.13 1.23
N GLY A 240 5.83 -13.74 2.33
CA GLY A 240 6.37 -14.64 3.35
C GLY A 240 7.58 -15.47 2.91
N LEU A 241 8.34 -15.01 1.89
CA LEU A 241 9.55 -15.70 1.44
C LEU A 241 10.76 -15.37 2.32
N ASP A 242 11.81 -16.22 2.23
CA ASP A 242 13.04 -16.01 2.96
C ASP A 242 13.78 -14.74 2.51
N THR A 243 13.95 -13.82 3.44
CA THR A 243 14.66 -12.55 3.25
C THR A 243 15.92 -12.44 4.11
N SER A 244 16.34 -13.54 4.74
CA SER A 244 17.52 -13.58 5.65
C SER A 244 18.82 -13.14 4.98
N GLY A 245 18.93 -13.38 3.66
CA GLY A 245 20.08 -13.00 2.84
C GLY A 245 20.24 -11.50 2.58
N PHE A 246 19.20 -10.70 2.79
CA PHE A 246 19.25 -9.25 2.52
C PHE A 246 20.08 -8.51 3.56
N LYS A 247 20.94 -7.60 3.09
CA LYS A 247 21.78 -6.72 3.91
C LYS A 247 21.71 -5.29 3.38
N PHE A 248 21.33 -4.34 4.26
CA PHE A 248 21.11 -2.94 3.88
C PHE A 248 22.25 -2.01 4.31
N ASN A 249 23.30 -2.50 4.97
CA ASN A 249 24.41 -1.66 5.42
C ASN A 249 24.94 -0.73 4.31
N LYS A 250 25.11 -1.25 3.09
CA LYS A 250 25.60 -0.44 1.95
C LYS A 250 24.60 0.64 1.54
N VAL A 251 23.30 0.32 1.57
CA VAL A 251 22.23 1.31 1.29
C VAL A 251 22.24 2.39 2.36
N CYS A 252 22.27 2.01 3.64
CA CYS A 252 22.32 2.94 4.76
C CYS A 252 23.54 3.84 4.68
N GLN A 253 24.74 3.29 4.49
CA GLN A 253 25.99 4.08 4.34
C GLN A 253 25.92 5.11 3.21
N THR A 254 25.26 4.77 2.11
CA THR A 254 25.14 5.67 0.96
C THR A 254 24.12 6.79 1.21
N TRP A 255 23.08 6.53 2.00
CA TRP A 255 21.93 7.41 2.13
C TRP A 255 21.81 8.11 3.50
N ALA A 256 22.49 7.65 4.55
CA ALA A 256 22.39 8.23 5.90
C ALA A 256 22.71 9.73 5.97
N GLY A 257 23.64 10.23 5.13
CA GLY A 257 24.03 11.64 5.11
C GLY A 257 23.24 12.50 4.10
N LYS A 258 22.16 11.97 3.47
CA LYS A 258 21.33 12.71 2.55
C LYS A 258 20.25 13.51 3.28
N GLU A 259 19.74 14.55 2.61
CA GLU A 259 18.63 15.33 3.14
C GLU A 259 17.38 14.48 3.33
N ALA A 260 16.58 14.80 4.34
CA ALA A 260 15.34 14.06 4.66
C ALA A 260 14.38 13.99 3.46
N GLN A 261 14.34 15.03 2.62
CA GLN A 261 13.55 15.05 1.40
C GLN A 261 14.01 13.98 0.40
N ASP A 262 15.32 13.80 0.20
CA ASP A 262 15.88 12.79 -0.69
C ASP A 262 15.60 11.38 -0.16
N GLN A 263 15.73 11.20 1.15
CA GLN A 263 15.43 9.94 1.82
C GLN A 263 13.94 9.57 1.70
N ARG A 264 13.03 10.54 1.88
CA ARG A 264 11.59 10.33 1.64
C ARG A 264 11.30 10.00 0.18
N SER A 265 11.98 10.65 -0.75
CA SER A 265 11.84 10.37 -2.18
C SER A 265 12.28 8.94 -2.50
N PHE A 266 13.44 8.50 -1.97
CA PHE A 266 13.89 7.12 -2.07
C PHE A 266 12.83 6.12 -1.58
N LEU A 267 12.32 6.32 -0.37
CA LEU A 267 11.30 5.45 0.23
C LEU A 267 9.97 5.48 -0.56
N SER A 268 9.64 6.63 -1.16
CA SER A 268 8.47 6.76 -2.03
C SER A 268 8.62 5.97 -3.34
N ASP A 269 9.81 5.94 -3.91
CA ASP A 269 10.11 5.13 -5.08
C ASP A 269 9.99 3.63 -4.76
N VAL A 270 10.59 3.19 -3.64
CA VAL A 270 10.48 1.81 -3.16
C VAL A 270 9.00 1.42 -2.96
N LYS A 271 8.25 2.23 -2.20
CA LYS A 271 6.83 1.99 -1.95
C LYS A 271 6.04 1.90 -3.24
N ARG A 272 6.22 2.86 -4.17
CA ARG A 272 5.48 2.93 -5.43
C ARG A 272 5.69 1.66 -6.25
N ALA A 273 6.94 1.22 -6.42
CA ALA A 273 7.25 0.03 -7.21
C ALA A 273 6.79 -1.26 -6.53
N ALA A 274 7.04 -1.42 -5.22
CA ALA A 274 6.60 -2.60 -4.48
C ALA A 274 5.08 -2.73 -4.44
N TYR A 275 4.35 -1.63 -4.20
CA TYR A 275 2.89 -1.66 -4.17
C TYR A 275 2.27 -1.88 -5.56
N ALA A 276 2.91 -1.42 -6.63
CA ALA A 276 2.48 -1.73 -7.99
C ALA A 276 2.56 -3.24 -8.24
N ILE A 277 3.70 -3.88 -7.95
CA ILE A 277 3.87 -5.33 -8.10
C ILE A 277 2.85 -6.09 -7.23
N ASN A 278 2.78 -5.78 -5.93
CA ASN A 278 1.89 -6.46 -5.00
C ASN A 278 0.41 -6.34 -5.41
N ARG A 279 -0.01 -5.16 -5.89
CA ARG A 279 -1.38 -4.93 -6.36
C ARG A 279 -1.72 -5.81 -7.57
N GLU A 280 -0.83 -5.90 -8.54
CA GLU A 280 -1.07 -6.72 -9.74
C GLU A 280 -1.14 -8.21 -9.39
N VAL A 281 -0.26 -8.69 -8.52
CA VAL A 281 -0.30 -10.07 -8.01
C VAL A 281 -1.61 -10.35 -7.27
N GLN A 282 -2.01 -9.46 -6.35
CA GLN A 282 -3.26 -9.63 -5.60
C GLN A 282 -4.50 -9.57 -6.51
N ARG A 283 -4.46 -8.73 -7.56
CA ARG A 283 -5.54 -8.68 -8.55
C ARG A 283 -5.66 -10.02 -9.29
N SER A 284 -4.54 -10.60 -9.71
CA SER A 284 -4.52 -11.92 -10.38
C SER A 284 -5.15 -13.00 -9.50
N PHE A 285 -4.81 -13.05 -8.22
CA PHE A 285 -5.40 -14.00 -7.28
C PHE A 285 -6.90 -13.80 -7.08
N HIS A 286 -7.33 -12.54 -6.96
CA HIS A 286 -8.74 -12.24 -6.83
C HIS A 286 -9.56 -12.65 -8.07
N GLU A 287 -9.01 -12.43 -9.27
CA GLU A 287 -9.62 -12.86 -10.53
C GLU A 287 -9.70 -14.39 -10.62
N MET A 288 -8.64 -15.11 -10.18
CA MET A 288 -8.66 -16.58 -10.11
C MET A 288 -9.69 -17.11 -9.09
N GLU A 289 -9.79 -16.51 -7.90
CA GLU A 289 -10.78 -16.88 -6.90
C GLU A 289 -12.22 -16.68 -7.42
N GLN A 290 -12.50 -15.59 -8.11
CA GLN A 290 -13.80 -15.36 -8.72
C GLN A 290 -14.10 -16.33 -9.86
N ALA A 291 -13.11 -16.73 -10.65
CA ALA A 291 -13.29 -17.71 -11.72
C ALA A 291 -13.55 -19.13 -11.19
N VAL A 292 -13.06 -19.46 -10.00
CA VAL A 292 -13.25 -20.76 -9.34
C VAL A 292 -14.57 -20.84 -8.55
N GLN A 293 -15.11 -19.70 -8.07
CA GLN A 293 -16.43 -19.68 -7.46
C GLN A 293 -17.47 -20.00 -8.54
N PRO A 294 -18.19 -21.13 -8.47
CA PRO A 294 -19.28 -21.38 -9.39
C PRO A 294 -20.27 -20.22 -9.22
N ASP A 295 -20.73 -19.70 -10.35
CA ASP A 295 -21.81 -18.71 -10.36
C ASP A 295 -23.02 -19.32 -9.62
N GLU A 296 -23.13 -19.04 -8.31
CA GLU A 296 -24.21 -19.57 -7.45
C GLU A 296 -25.56 -19.27 -8.07
N TYR A 297 -25.67 -18.14 -8.77
CA TYR A 297 -26.86 -17.76 -9.53
C TYR A 297 -27.11 -18.70 -10.72
N ALA A 298 -26.08 -19.14 -11.41
CA ALA A 298 -26.19 -20.11 -12.50
C ALA A 298 -26.55 -21.51 -11.99
N VAL A 299 -26.00 -21.91 -10.84
CA VAL A 299 -26.32 -23.19 -10.16
C VAL A 299 -27.74 -23.17 -9.63
N GLU A 300 -28.20 -22.09 -9.02
CA GLU A 300 -29.56 -21.93 -8.52
C GLU A 300 -30.60 -21.91 -9.67
N LYS A 301 -30.28 -21.20 -10.76
CA LYS A 301 -31.11 -21.16 -11.97
C LYS A 301 -31.18 -22.52 -12.69
N ALA A 302 -30.07 -23.27 -12.68
CA ALA A 302 -30.05 -24.65 -13.23
C ALA A 302 -30.82 -25.63 -12.33
N ALA A 303 -30.80 -25.45 -11.02
CA ALA A 303 -31.57 -26.24 -10.07
C ALA A 303 -33.06 -25.94 -10.20
N GLN A 304 -33.46 -24.68 -10.32
CA GLN A 304 -34.87 -24.27 -10.56
C GLN A 304 -35.37 -24.78 -11.91
N ALA A 305 -34.60 -24.70 -12.98
CA ALA A 305 -34.98 -25.23 -14.30
C ALA A 305 -35.11 -26.76 -14.33
N LYS A 306 -34.36 -27.50 -13.47
CA LYS A 306 -34.52 -28.94 -13.30
C LYS A 306 -35.78 -29.29 -12.49
N SER A 307 -36.10 -28.51 -11.47
CA SER A 307 -37.32 -28.67 -10.67
C SER A 307 -38.58 -28.44 -11.49
N GLU A 308 -38.62 -27.34 -12.32
CA GLU A 308 -39.74 -27.06 -13.21
C GLU A 308 -39.94 -28.11 -14.33
N LYS A 309 -38.85 -28.76 -14.79
CA LYS A 309 -38.94 -29.87 -15.74
C LYS A 309 -39.45 -31.16 -15.11
N ALA A 310 -39.13 -31.41 -13.82
CA ALA A 310 -39.61 -32.58 -13.10
C ALA A 310 -41.12 -32.46 -12.79
N GLU A 311 -41.62 -31.26 -12.51
CA GLU A 311 -43.04 -30.98 -12.22
C GLU A 311 -43.93 -31.01 -13.46
N LYS A 312 -43.35 -30.84 -14.64
CA LYS A 312 -44.05 -30.86 -15.96
C LYS A 312 -43.94 -32.22 -16.68
N ALA A 313 -43.37 -33.24 -16.10
CA ALA A 313 -43.34 -34.57 -16.69
C ALA A 313 -44.77 -35.20 -16.60
N PRO A 314 -45.40 -35.60 -17.69
CA PRO A 314 -46.73 -36.21 -17.63
C PRO A 314 -46.66 -37.57 -16.95
N GLU A 315 -47.51 -37.81 -15.94
CA GLU A 315 -47.79 -39.13 -15.40
C GLU A 315 -48.21 -40.06 -16.53
N SER A 316 -47.33 -40.95 -16.94
CA SER A 316 -47.64 -42.02 -17.87
C SER A 316 -48.46 -43.07 -17.13
N ARG A 317 -49.70 -43.16 -17.49
CA ARG A 317 -50.56 -44.33 -17.20
C ARG A 317 -50.15 -45.53 -18.04
#